data_815c391a7b5fd282303a9aba15223144
#
_entry.id   815c391a7b5fd282303a9aba15223144
#
_cell.length_a   1.000
_cell.length_b   1.000
_cell.length_c   1.000
_cell.angle_alpha   90.00
_cell.angle_beta   90.00
_cell.angle_gamma   90.00
#
_symmetry.space_group_name_H-M   'P 1'
#
loop_
_entity.id
_entity.type
_entity.pdbx_description
1 polymer ?
#
loop_
_entity_poly.entity_id
_entity_poly.type
_entity_poly.pdbx_seq_one_letter_code
_entity_poly.pdbx_strand_id
1 'polypeptide(L)'
;MQEEIANRIDIRRIFKTSKQVMEEAYENILKYRRGELIPAKTGYDYIDEALLGGIFPQHAIAIGARPSVGKSYVAQKILENVMNPMINPQAEDYFLVNCEFEMNPQDLLLRRMSQDMKKRAPEILRRQDSNTVEEMRMFEILQGEIRNNIIYIDAPCTVKEFEAAVYHIATKHKDKRLIIFKV
;
A
#
# COMPACT_ATOMS: atom_id res chain seq x y z
N MET A 1 37.31 16.49 -4.68
CA MET A 1 35.87 16.72 -4.40
C MET A 1 34.97 15.76 -5.16
N GLN A 2 35.06 15.57 -6.49
CA GLN A 2 34.27 14.55 -7.22
C GLN A 2 34.68 13.11 -6.92
N GLU A 3 35.98 12.82 -6.76
CA GLU A 3 36.49 11.50 -6.33
C GLU A 3 36.16 11.16 -4.86
N GLU A 4 36.10 12.15 -3.97
CA GLU A 4 35.66 11.93 -2.57
C GLU A 4 34.19 11.62 -2.43
N ILE A 5 33.32 12.16 -3.31
CA ILE A 5 31.90 11.83 -3.36
C ILE A 5 31.72 10.42 -3.92
N ALA A 6 32.50 10.02 -4.91
CA ALA A 6 32.45 8.67 -5.46
C ALA A 6 32.91 7.59 -4.46
N ASN A 7 33.81 7.91 -3.54
CA ASN A 7 34.28 7.00 -2.49
C ASN A 7 33.30 6.86 -1.31
N ARG A 8 32.35 7.78 -1.14
CA ARG A 8 31.30 7.72 -0.09
C ARG A 8 30.03 7.00 -0.52
N ILE A 9 29.80 6.88 -1.84
CA ILE A 9 28.67 6.16 -2.40
C ILE A 9 29.20 4.85 -2.96
N ASP A 10 28.74 3.72 -2.44
CA ASP A 10 29.05 2.42 -3.04
C ASP A 10 28.36 2.33 -4.41
N ILE A 11 29.03 2.88 -5.41
CA ILE A 11 28.54 2.97 -6.79
C ILE A 11 28.19 1.57 -7.34
N ARG A 12 28.82 0.52 -6.82
CA ARG A 12 28.53 -0.88 -7.21
C ARG A 12 27.11 -1.33 -6.87
N ARG A 13 26.44 -0.64 -5.93
CA ARG A 13 25.02 -0.88 -5.64
C ARG A 13 24.07 -0.31 -6.70
N ILE A 14 24.56 0.63 -7.52
CA ILE A 14 23.74 1.35 -8.50
C ILE A 14 23.79 0.67 -9.86
N PHE A 15 24.87 -0.04 -10.16
CA PHE A 15 25.08 -0.68 -11.46
C PHE A 15 24.98 -2.19 -11.36
N LYS A 16 24.24 -2.78 -12.26
CA LYS A 16 24.21 -4.23 -12.49
C LYS A 16 24.74 -4.53 -13.88
N THR A 17 25.54 -5.57 -14.02
CA THR A 17 25.94 -6.08 -15.31
C THR A 17 24.75 -6.78 -15.98
N SER A 18 24.75 -6.88 -17.31
CA SER A 18 23.72 -7.62 -18.05
C SER A 18 23.58 -9.07 -17.54
N LYS A 19 24.69 -9.70 -17.17
CA LYS A 19 24.70 -11.05 -16.61
C LYS A 19 23.92 -11.12 -15.29
N GLN A 20 24.19 -10.21 -14.37
CA GLN A 20 23.47 -10.13 -13.09
C GLN A 20 21.97 -9.90 -13.29
N VAL A 21 21.61 -8.99 -14.20
CA VAL A 21 20.20 -8.75 -14.53
C VAL A 21 19.53 -10.00 -15.10
N MET A 22 20.20 -10.74 -15.99
CA MET A 22 19.67 -11.98 -16.54
C MET A 22 19.52 -13.07 -15.48
N GLU A 23 20.51 -13.26 -14.61
CA GLU A 23 20.47 -14.22 -13.52
C GLU A 23 19.31 -13.93 -12.56
N GLU A 24 19.16 -12.68 -12.13
CA GLU A 24 18.03 -12.25 -11.27
C GLU A 24 16.66 -12.45 -11.96
N ALA A 25 16.56 -12.07 -13.24
CA ALA A 25 15.32 -12.26 -14.00
C ALA A 25 14.95 -13.75 -14.11
N TYR A 26 15.92 -14.61 -14.40
CA TYR A 26 15.72 -16.05 -14.48
C TYR A 26 15.29 -16.65 -13.14
N GLU A 27 15.97 -16.28 -12.05
CA GLU A 27 15.57 -16.70 -10.70
C GLU A 27 14.15 -16.26 -10.33
N ASN A 28 13.77 -15.02 -10.65
CA ASN A 28 12.43 -14.51 -10.39
C ASN A 28 11.36 -15.30 -11.19
N ILE A 29 11.64 -15.62 -12.46
CA ILE A 29 10.76 -16.47 -13.27
C ILE A 29 10.58 -17.85 -12.63
N LEU A 30 11.68 -18.46 -12.16
CA LEU A 30 11.62 -19.76 -11.49
C LEU A 30 10.83 -19.70 -10.18
N LYS A 31 11.06 -18.67 -9.35
CA LYS A 31 10.31 -18.45 -8.10
C LYS A 31 8.81 -18.28 -8.38
N TYR A 32 8.45 -17.51 -9.40
CA TYR A 32 7.06 -17.35 -9.82
C TYR A 32 6.43 -18.69 -10.24
N ARG A 33 7.13 -19.46 -11.11
CA ARG A 33 6.65 -20.77 -11.58
C ARG A 33 6.50 -21.81 -10.47
N ARG A 34 7.28 -21.69 -9.38
CA ARG A 34 7.20 -22.56 -8.19
C ARG A 34 6.16 -22.07 -7.19
N GLY A 35 5.52 -20.92 -7.41
CA GLY A 35 4.61 -20.29 -6.44
C GLY A 35 5.29 -19.67 -5.22
N GLU A 36 6.62 -19.50 -5.26
CA GLU A 36 7.39 -18.85 -4.20
C GLU A 36 7.27 -17.32 -4.26
N LEU A 37 7.04 -16.79 -5.45
CA LEU A 37 6.81 -15.37 -5.69
C LEU A 37 5.34 -15.17 -6.10
N ILE A 38 4.53 -14.74 -5.13
CA ILE A 38 3.09 -14.52 -5.33
C ILE A 38 2.86 -13.01 -5.47
N PRO A 39 2.31 -12.53 -6.62
CA PRO A 39 1.94 -11.13 -6.78
C PRO A 39 0.73 -10.78 -5.90
N ALA A 40 0.64 -9.52 -5.49
CA ALA A 40 -0.52 -9.03 -4.77
C ALA A 40 -1.66 -8.74 -5.74
N LYS A 41 -2.77 -9.45 -5.60
CA LYS A 41 -3.96 -9.25 -6.44
C LYS A 41 -4.65 -7.94 -6.08
N THR A 42 -5.05 -7.19 -7.09
CA THR A 42 -5.84 -5.97 -6.93
C THR A 42 -7.30 -6.26 -6.58
N GLY A 43 -7.76 -7.49 -6.80
CA GLY A 43 -9.14 -7.91 -6.65
C GLY A 43 -10.04 -7.50 -7.81
N TYR A 44 -9.45 -7.06 -8.91
CA TYR A 44 -10.11 -6.81 -10.19
C TYR A 44 -9.48 -7.70 -11.24
N ASP A 45 -10.17 -8.75 -11.66
CA ASP A 45 -9.64 -9.78 -12.56
C ASP A 45 -9.02 -9.20 -13.83
N TYR A 46 -9.68 -8.21 -14.42
CA TYR A 46 -9.19 -7.51 -15.61
C TYR A 46 -7.83 -6.82 -15.39
N ILE A 47 -7.66 -6.17 -14.22
CA ILE A 47 -6.40 -5.51 -13.87
C ILE A 47 -5.33 -6.55 -13.56
N ASP A 48 -5.70 -7.58 -12.80
CA ASP A 48 -4.78 -8.65 -12.42
C ASP A 48 -4.29 -9.43 -13.65
N GLU A 49 -5.16 -9.70 -14.62
CA GLU A 49 -4.77 -10.32 -15.89
C GLU A 49 -3.80 -9.43 -16.68
N ALA A 50 -4.08 -8.13 -16.79
CA ALA A 50 -3.20 -7.18 -17.46
C ALA A 50 -1.84 -7.04 -16.77
N LEU A 51 -1.77 -7.28 -15.45
CA LEU A 51 -0.56 -7.26 -14.64
C LEU A 51 0.09 -8.66 -14.49
N LEU A 52 -0.31 -9.63 -15.31
CA LEU A 52 0.24 -11.01 -15.29
C LEU A 52 0.02 -11.74 -13.95
N GLY A 53 -1.10 -11.46 -13.28
CA GLY A 53 -1.51 -12.10 -12.03
C GLY A 53 -1.56 -11.16 -10.82
N GLY A 54 -1.20 -9.89 -10.97
CA GLY A 54 -1.25 -8.87 -9.92
C GLY A 54 0.03 -8.04 -9.80
N ILE A 55 0.20 -7.37 -8.68
CA ILE A 55 1.31 -6.46 -8.41
C ILE A 55 2.51 -7.25 -7.88
N PHE A 56 3.59 -7.29 -8.67
CA PHE A 56 4.84 -7.92 -8.26
C PHE A 56 5.66 -7.03 -7.32
N PRO A 57 6.52 -7.62 -6.47
CA PRO A 57 7.50 -6.86 -5.70
C PRO A 57 8.36 -5.96 -6.61
N GLN A 58 8.72 -4.78 -6.11
CA GLN A 58 9.51 -3.76 -6.83
C GLN A 58 8.80 -3.09 -8.02
N HIS A 59 7.53 -3.41 -8.29
CA HIS A 59 6.75 -2.68 -9.28
C HIS A 59 6.16 -1.41 -8.68
N ALA A 60 6.16 -0.34 -9.47
CA ALA A 60 5.43 0.89 -9.21
C ALA A 60 4.25 0.98 -10.16
N ILE A 61 3.05 1.19 -9.61
CA ILE A 61 1.82 1.32 -10.40
C ILE A 61 1.26 2.72 -10.18
N ALA A 62 0.99 3.41 -11.27
CA ALA A 62 0.34 4.72 -11.26
C ALA A 62 -1.09 4.61 -11.83
N ILE A 63 -2.05 5.15 -11.08
CA ILE A 63 -3.45 5.22 -11.49
C ILE A 63 -3.74 6.66 -11.91
N GLY A 64 -3.92 6.88 -13.21
CA GLY A 64 -4.29 8.18 -13.79
C GLY A 64 -5.76 8.23 -14.12
N ALA A 65 -6.44 9.34 -13.78
CA ALA A 65 -7.83 9.59 -14.18
C ALA A 65 -8.15 11.09 -14.18
N ARG A 66 -9.22 11.47 -14.87
CA ARG A 66 -9.75 12.83 -14.77
C ARG A 66 -10.24 13.12 -13.34
N PRO A 67 -10.25 14.39 -12.91
CA PRO A 67 -10.86 14.77 -11.64
C PRO A 67 -12.29 14.24 -11.50
N SER A 68 -12.69 13.88 -10.30
CA SER A 68 -14.07 13.47 -9.92
C SER A 68 -14.60 12.19 -10.57
N VAL A 69 -13.78 11.37 -11.24
CA VAL A 69 -14.21 10.06 -11.80
C VAL A 69 -14.03 8.88 -10.85
N GLY A 70 -13.60 9.13 -9.62
CA GLY A 70 -13.45 8.08 -8.61
C GLY A 70 -12.06 7.44 -8.53
N LYS A 71 -11.00 8.10 -9.05
CA LYS A 71 -9.61 7.61 -8.97
C LYS A 71 -9.25 7.14 -7.56
N SER A 72 -9.42 8.01 -6.56
CA SER A 72 -9.09 7.71 -5.16
C SER A 72 -9.93 6.58 -4.59
N TYR A 73 -11.19 6.44 -5.02
CA TYR A 73 -12.06 5.33 -4.63
C TYR A 73 -11.53 3.98 -5.14
N VAL A 74 -11.19 3.90 -6.43
CA VAL A 74 -10.64 2.67 -7.02
C VAL A 74 -9.29 2.33 -6.40
N ALA A 75 -8.43 3.33 -6.21
CA ALA A 75 -7.14 3.15 -5.57
C ALA A 75 -7.28 2.62 -4.13
N GLN A 76 -8.20 3.18 -3.34
CA GLN A 76 -8.52 2.72 -1.99
C GLN A 76 -9.05 1.28 -1.99
N LYS A 77 -9.93 0.93 -2.93
CA LYS A 77 -10.45 -0.44 -3.05
C LYS A 77 -9.37 -1.45 -3.42
N ILE A 78 -8.45 -1.09 -4.31
CA ILE A 78 -7.27 -1.93 -4.60
C ILE A 78 -6.46 -2.16 -3.33
N LEU A 79 -6.23 -1.11 -2.54
CA LEU A 79 -5.50 -1.21 -1.28
C LEU A 79 -6.19 -2.16 -0.28
N GLU A 80 -7.50 -1.99 -0.07
CA GLU A 80 -8.30 -2.87 0.78
C GLU A 80 -8.23 -4.33 0.31
N ASN A 81 -8.33 -4.55 -1.00
CA ASN A 81 -8.24 -5.88 -1.60
C ASN A 81 -6.84 -6.51 -1.42
N VAL A 82 -5.78 -5.73 -1.60
CA VAL A 82 -4.40 -6.18 -1.37
C VAL A 82 -4.19 -6.64 0.07
N MET A 83 -4.79 -5.93 1.03
CA MET A 83 -4.70 -6.27 2.45
C MET A 83 -5.75 -7.29 2.93
N ASN A 84 -6.59 -7.79 2.04
CA ASN A 84 -7.64 -8.74 2.38
C ASN A 84 -7.15 -10.19 2.25
N PRO A 85 -7.08 -11.00 3.33
CA PRO A 85 -6.64 -12.39 3.29
C PRO A 85 -7.50 -13.31 2.42
N MET A 86 -8.77 -12.95 2.18
CA MET A 86 -9.65 -13.70 1.30
C MET A 86 -9.29 -13.58 -0.19
N ILE A 87 -8.63 -12.47 -0.56
CA ILE A 87 -8.16 -12.18 -1.92
C ILE A 87 -6.68 -12.52 -2.04
N ASN A 88 -5.91 -12.14 -1.04
CA ASN A 88 -4.48 -12.35 -0.93
C ASN A 88 -4.16 -13.13 0.35
N PRO A 89 -4.06 -14.46 0.29
CA PRO A 89 -3.75 -15.29 1.46
C PRO A 89 -2.45 -14.87 2.18
N GLN A 90 -1.52 -14.25 1.43
CA GLN A 90 -0.26 -13.71 1.95
C GLN A 90 -0.39 -12.26 2.51
N ALA A 91 -1.60 -11.72 2.66
CA ALA A 91 -1.81 -10.34 3.15
C ALA A 91 -1.26 -10.12 4.57
N GLU A 92 -1.18 -11.17 5.38
CA GLU A 92 -0.56 -11.11 6.71
C GLU A 92 0.94 -10.78 6.65
N ASP A 93 1.61 -11.10 5.54
CA ASP A 93 3.02 -10.79 5.31
C ASP A 93 3.23 -9.36 4.81
N TYR A 94 2.17 -8.60 4.58
CA TYR A 94 2.26 -7.24 4.10
C TYR A 94 2.26 -6.24 5.25
N PHE A 95 3.00 -5.15 5.04
CA PHE A 95 2.97 -3.96 5.88
C PHE A 95 2.74 -2.75 4.98
N LEU A 96 1.66 -2.02 5.23
CA LEU A 96 1.23 -0.91 4.42
C LEU A 96 1.72 0.42 4.97
N VAL A 97 2.34 1.21 4.12
CA VAL A 97 2.61 2.63 4.36
C VAL A 97 1.66 3.44 3.48
N ASN A 98 0.64 4.01 4.08
CA ASN A 98 -0.31 4.87 3.39
C ASN A 98 0.12 6.33 3.49
N CYS A 99 0.43 6.95 2.35
CA CYS A 99 0.92 8.33 2.26
C CYS A 99 -0.23 9.22 1.77
N GLU A 100 -0.84 9.94 2.72
CA GLU A 100 -1.97 10.83 2.46
C GLU A 100 -1.52 12.29 2.64
N PHE A 101 -1.35 12.99 1.52
CA PHE A 101 -0.96 14.40 1.52
C PHE A 101 -2.08 15.34 1.10
N GLU A 102 -3.16 14.81 0.51
CA GLU A 102 -4.31 15.60 0.06
C GLU A 102 -5.45 15.60 1.07
N MET A 103 -5.57 14.55 1.87
CA MET A 103 -6.66 14.37 2.84
C MET A 103 -6.12 13.95 4.20
N ASN A 104 -6.81 14.38 5.25
CA ASN A 104 -6.54 13.88 6.58
C ASN A 104 -6.91 12.38 6.66
N PRO A 105 -6.07 11.51 7.25
CA PRO A 105 -6.39 10.09 7.46
C PRO A 105 -7.74 9.84 8.16
N GLN A 106 -8.14 10.74 9.05
CA GLN A 106 -9.45 10.66 9.72
C GLN A 106 -10.61 10.82 8.74
N ASP A 107 -10.50 11.72 7.75
CA ASP A 107 -11.52 11.90 6.71
C ASP A 107 -11.58 10.69 5.77
N LEU A 108 -10.43 10.04 5.52
CA LEU A 108 -10.36 8.80 4.77
C LEU A 108 -11.09 7.67 5.48
N LEU A 109 -10.85 7.50 6.78
CA LEU A 109 -11.55 6.52 7.61
C LEU A 109 -13.06 6.81 7.68
N LEU A 110 -13.46 8.07 7.79
CA LEU A 110 -14.87 8.46 7.77
C LEU A 110 -15.54 8.11 6.43
N ARG A 111 -14.85 8.30 5.30
CA ARG A 111 -15.34 7.88 3.98
C ARG A 111 -15.52 6.36 3.91
N ARG A 112 -14.57 5.61 4.45
CA ARG A 112 -14.66 4.16 4.53
C ARG A 112 -15.84 3.72 5.39
N MET A 113 -15.98 4.28 6.59
CA MET A 113 -17.18 4.03 7.45
C MET A 113 -18.48 4.33 6.70
N SER A 114 -18.51 5.45 5.95
CA SER A 114 -19.65 5.84 5.12
C SER A 114 -20.04 4.75 4.12
N GLN A 115 -19.06 4.14 3.48
CA GLN A 115 -19.28 3.06 2.51
C GLN A 115 -19.74 1.76 3.17
N ASP A 116 -19.06 1.32 4.23
CA ASP A 116 -19.34 0.07 4.92
C ASP A 116 -20.69 0.12 5.65
N MET A 117 -21.05 1.27 6.19
CA MET A 117 -22.34 1.51 6.86
C MET A 117 -23.46 1.89 5.88
N LYS A 118 -23.14 2.18 4.61
CA LYS A 118 -24.07 2.71 3.59
C LYS A 118 -24.80 3.98 4.06
N LYS A 119 -24.09 4.84 4.79
CA LYS A 119 -24.58 6.11 5.32
C LYS A 119 -23.70 7.25 4.81
N ARG A 120 -24.26 8.44 4.62
CA ARG A 120 -23.47 9.62 4.27
C ARG A 120 -22.67 10.11 5.48
N ALA A 121 -21.46 10.63 5.27
CA ALA A 121 -20.60 11.14 6.33
C ALA A 121 -21.32 12.13 7.30
N PRO A 122 -22.15 13.08 6.82
CA PRO A 122 -22.93 13.93 7.72
C PRO A 122 -23.94 13.18 8.60
N GLU A 123 -24.42 12.02 8.16
CA GLU A 123 -25.34 11.20 8.94
C GLU A 123 -24.61 10.44 10.06
N ILE A 124 -23.38 10.02 9.80
CA ILE A 124 -22.49 9.40 10.80
C ILE A 124 -22.06 10.41 11.87
N LEU A 125 -21.73 11.64 11.45
CA LEU A 125 -21.27 12.70 12.33
C LEU A 125 -22.39 13.42 13.06
N ARG A 126 -23.65 13.18 12.70
CA ARG A 126 -24.80 13.82 13.32
C ARG A 126 -24.91 13.39 14.78
N ARG A 127 -25.04 14.38 15.67
CA ARG A 127 -25.31 14.12 17.08
C ARG A 127 -26.63 13.34 17.19
N GLN A 128 -26.56 12.12 17.67
CA GLN A 128 -27.71 11.24 17.95
C GLN A 128 -27.58 10.77 19.39
N ASP A 129 -28.70 10.37 19.97
CA ASP A 129 -28.67 9.61 21.21
C ASP A 129 -27.90 8.31 20.92
N SER A 130 -27.02 7.90 21.84
CA SER A 130 -26.08 6.80 21.64
C SER A 130 -26.77 5.54 21.09
N ASN A 131 -26.40 5.13 19.88
CA ASN A 131 -26.82 3.87 19.30
C ASN A 131 -25.67 2.87 19.43
N THR A 132 -25.71 2.08 20.47
CA THR A 132 -24.66 1.10 20.80
C THR A 132 -24.31 0.17 19.64
N VAL A 133 -25.28 -0.23 18.83
CA VAL A 133 -25.04 -1.12 17.67
C VAL A 133 -24.23 -0.40 16.59
N GLU A 134 -24.53 0.87 16.33
CA GLU A 134 -23.81 1.68 15.34
C GLU A 134 -22.39 1.98 15.81
N GLU A 135 -22.20 2.31 17.08
CA GLU A 135 -20.88 2.53 17.70
C GLU A 135 -20.03 1.27 17.67
N MET A 136 -20.61 0.09 17.97
CA MET A 136 -19.92 -1.20 17.85
C MET A 136 -19.45 -1.46 16.42
N ARG A 137 -20.30 -1.19 15.42
CA ARG A 137 -19.94 -1.38 14.01
C ARG A 137 -18.82 -0.43 13.57
N MET A 138 -18.84 0.84 13.99
CA MET A 138 -17.73 1.76 13.76
C MET A 138 -16.44 1.24 14.37
N PHE A 139 -16.51 0.74 15.60
CA PHE A 139 -15.36 0.16 16.28
C PHE A 139 -14.81 -1.08 15.56
N GLU A 140 -15.66 -1.96 15.04
CA GLU A 140 -15.24 -3.13 14.24
C GLU A 140 -14.47 -2.72 12.97
N ILE A 141 -14.93 -1.67 12.26
CA ILE A 141 -14.25 -1.13 11.09
C ILE A 141 -12.87 -0.61 11.47
N LEU A 142 -12.76 0.15 12.57
CA LEU A 142 -11.48 0.67 13.08
C LEU A 142 -10.54 -0.46 13.53
N GLN A 143 -11.06 -1.50 14.16
CA GLN A 143 -10.26 -2.67 14.56
C GLN A 143 -9.71 -3.42 13.34
N GLY A 144 -10.42 -3.41 12.22
CA GLY A 144 -9.95 -3.95 10.95
C GLY A 144 -8.66 -3.25 10.48
N GLU A 145 -8.59 -1.92 10.63
CA GLU A 145 -7.38 -1.15 10.29
C GLU A 145 -6.17 -1.53 11.15
N ILE A 146 -6.37 -1.69 12.46
CA ILE A 146 -5.30 -2.10 13.38
C ILE A 146 -4.74 -3.47 13.02
N ARG A 147 -5.60 -4.42 12.62
CA ARG A 147 -5.20 -5.77 12.22
C ARG A 147 -4.41 -5.81 10.91
N ASN A 148 -4.60 -4.81 10.06
CA ASN A 148 -4.02 -4.78 8.71
C ASN A 148 -2.58 -4.26 8.66
N ASN A 149 -1.90 -4.04 9.79
CA ASN A 149 -0.52 -3.53 9.82
C ASN A 149 -0.33 -2.29 8.92
N ILE A 150 -1.16 -1.27 9.14
CA ILE A 150 -1.14 -0.03 8.36
C ILE A 150 -0.52 1.08 9.18
N ILE A 151 0.36 1.86 8.57
CA ILE A 151 0.87 3.12 9.11
C ILE A 151 0.58 4.25 8.13
N TYR A 152 0.29 5.43 8.66
CA TYR A 152 0.00 6.62 7.85
C TYR A 152 1.17 7.61 7.90
N ILE A 153 1.51 8.19 6.76
CA ILE A 153 2.36 9.36 6.63
C ILE A 153 1.44 10.50 6.15
N ASP A 154 1.04 11.36 7.07
CA ASP A 154 0.03 12.41 6.84
C ASP A 154 0.61 13.84 6.95
N ALA A 155 1.88 13.97 7.29
CA ALA A 155 2.54 15.26 7.37
C ALA A 155 3.34 15.56 6.09
N PRO A 156 3.30 16.82 5.60
CA PRO A 156 4.20 17.24 4.53
C PRO A 156 5.67 16.98 4.91
N CYS A 157 6.37 16.28 4.07
CA CYS A 157 7.77 15.93 4.31
C CYS A 157 8.60 16.11 3.04
N THR A 158 9.89 16.35 3.24
CA THR A 158 10.87 16.35 2.14
C THR A 158 11.14 14.93 1.66
N VAL A 159 11.68 14.79 0.45
CA VAL A 159 12.06 13.47 -0.10
C VAL A 159 13.04 12.74 0.84
N LYS A 160 13.97 13.46 1.48
CA LYS A 160 14.92 12.86 2.43
C LYS A 160 14.25 12.34 3.70
N GLU A 161 13.28 13.09 4.23
CA GLU A 161 12.50 12.66 5.40
C GLU A 161 11.63 11.46 5.06
N PHE A 162 11.00 11.46 3.89
CA PHE A 162 10.22 10.33 3.40
C PHE A 162 11.10 9.08 3.24
N GLU A 163 12.27 9.20 2.60
CA GLU A 163 13.23 8.10 2.45
C GLU A 163 13.67 7.55 3.81
N ALA A 164 14.00 8.43 4.75
CA ALA A 164 14.38 8.04 6.11
C ALA A 164 13.23 7.31 6.85
N ALA A 165 11.99 7.80 6.72
CA ALA A 165 10.81 7.18 7.32
C ALA A 165 10.56 5.78 6.73
N VAL A 166 10.59 5.64 5.40
CA VAL A 166 10.42 4.34 4.73
C VAL A 166 11.53 3.38 5.11
N TYR A 167 12.79 3.84 5.16
CA TYR A 167 13.91 3.01 5.59
C TYR A 167 13.76 2.54 7.04
N HIS A 168 13.35 3.43 7.94
CA HIS A 168 13.08 3.08 9.34
C HIS A 168 12.01 2.00 9.45
N ILE A 169 10.87 2.16 8.75
CA ILE A 169 9.77 1.20 8.75
C ILE A 169 10.24 -0.14 8.17
N ALA A 170 10.92 -0.13 7.03
CA ALA A 170 11.46 -1.33 6.40
C ALA A 170 12.45 -2.08 7.31
N THR A 171 13.26 -1.34 8.07
CA THR A 171 14.21 -1.93 9.01
C THR A 171 13.51 -2.56 10.22
N LYS A 172 12.44 -1.94 10.70
CA LYS A 172 11.64 -2.43 11.83
C LYS A 172 10.81 -3.67 11.47
N HIS A 173 10.34 -3.76 10.22
CA HIS A 173 9.45 -4.80 9.70
C HIS A 173 10.13 -5.61 8.58
N LYS A 174 11.35 -6.10 8.85
CA LYS A 174 12.17 -6.85 7.86
C LYS A 174 11.55 -8.16 7.41
N ASP A 175 10.69 -8.74 8.21
CA ASP A 175 9.92 -9.96 7.98
C ASP A 175 8.70 -9.73 7.10
N LYS A 176 8.34 -8.47 6.84
CA LYS A 176 7.16 -8.07 6.09
C LYS A 176 7.53 -7.52 4.70
N ARG A 177 6.61 -7.69 3.76
CA ARG A 177 6.67 -7.03 2.46
C ARG A 177 6.07 -5.64 2.58
N LEU A 178 6.88 -4.62 2.34
CA LEU A 178 6.45 -3.24 2.42
C LEU A 178 5.67 -2.85 1.16
N ILE A 179 4.46 -2.34 1.34
CA ILE A 179 3.64 -1.75 0.29
C ILE A 179 3.52 -0.26 0.58
N ILE A 180 3.98 0.57 -0.34
CA ILE A 180 3.84 2.03 -0.22
C ILE A 180 2.70 2.45 -1.14
N PHE A 181 1.69 3.06 -0.55
CA PHE A 181 0.53 3.55 -1.25
C PHE A 181 0.44 5.07 -1.10
N LYS A 182 0.26 5.76 -2.22
CA LYS A 182 0.09 7.21 -2.26
C LYS A 182 -1.10 7.56 -3.14
N VAL A 183 -2.02 8.32 -2.59
CA VAL A 183 -3.15 8.93 -3.33
C VAL A 183 -2.85 10.38 -3.68
#